data_bc79fd008b931763f0806f11182c1646
#
_entry.id   bc79fd008b931763f0806f11182c1646
#
_cell.length_a   1.000
_cell.length_b   1.000
_cell.length_c   1.000
_cell.angle_alpha   90.00
_cell.angle_beta   90.00
_cell.angle_gamma   90.00
#
_symmetry.space_group_name_H-M   'P 1'
#
loop_
_entity.id
_entity.type
_entity.pdbx_description
1 polymer ?
#
loop_
_entity_poly.entity_id
_entity_poly.type
_entity_poly.pdbx_seq_one_letter_code
_entity_poly.pdbx_strand_id
1 'polypeptide(L)'
;MKIKIINRSNNPLPQYETSASAGMDLRAFLKEPLVLQPMERTLIPTGLYMELPAGYEAQVRPRSGLAIKHGIGVLNSPGTIDADYRGEIKVILINLSDKAFTVNNGERIAQMVIASHVQAEVEAVEILSETERGSGGFGHTGK
;
A
#
# COMPACT_ATOMS: atom_id res chain seq x y z
N MET A 1 -7.52 -13.27 13.76
CA MET A 1 -7.14 -13.81 12.44
C MET A 1 -5.64 -14.06 12.42
N LYS A 2 -5.18 -15.12 11.76
CA LYS A 2 -3.74 -15.40 11.55
C LYS A 2 -3.40 -15.24 10.08
N ILE A 3 -2.29 -14.57 9.77
CA ILE A 3 -1.70 -14.51 8.43
C ILE A 3 -0.36 -15.24 8.45
N LYS A 4 0.00 -15.87 7.34
CA LYS A 4 1.29 -16.55 7.20
C LYS A 4 2.24 -15.68 6.40
N ILE A 5 3.46 -15.52 6.88
CA ILE A 5 4.49 -14.71 6.22
C ILE A 5 5.78 -15.52 6.12
N ILE A 6 6.36 -15.57 4.91
CA ILE A 6 7.76 -15.95 4.70
C ILE A 6 8.58 -14.67 4.68
N ASN A 7 9.60 -14.61 5.52
CA ASN A 7 10.56 -13.51 5.56
C ASN A 7 11.92 -13.99 5.06
N ARG A 8 12.35 -13.51 3.91
CA ARG A 8 13.67 -13.75 3.31
C ARG A 8 14.63 -12.57 3.49
N SER A 9 14.18 -11.51 4.19
CA SER A 9 15.03 -10.39 4.55
C SER A 9 15.74 -10.61 5.87
N ASN A 10 16.65 -9.70 6.21
CA ASN A 10 17.24 -9.59 7.55
C ASN A 10 16.50 -8.62 8.47
N ASN A 11 15.34 -8.12 8.04
CA ASN A 11 14.47 -7.23 8.82
C ASN A 11 13.54 -8.04 9.74
N PRO A 12 13.03 -7.46 10.83
CA PRO A 12 12.02 -8.10 11.65
C PRO A 12 10.70 -8.28 10.86
N LEU A 13 9.86 -9.22 11.29
CA LEU A 13 8.50 -9.35 10.77
C LEU A 13 7.71 -8.06 11.02
N PRO A 14 6.79 -7.70 10.09
CA PRO A 14 5.85 -6.60 10.33
C PRO A 14 5.04 -6.83 11.61
N GLN A 15 4.89 -5.79 12.40
CA GLN A 15 4.10 -5.83 13.64
C GLN A 15 3.34 -4.52 13.84
N TYR A 16 2.27 -4.59 14.61
CA TYR A 16 1.56 -3.40 15.05
C TYR A 16 2.33 -2.72 16.18
N GLU A 17 2.60 -1.44 16.06
CA GLU A 17 3.33 -0.66 17.08
C GLU A 17 2.51 -0.48 18.37
N THR A 18 1.17 -0.42 18.26
CA THR A 18 0.24 -0.33 19.39
C THR A 18 -0.95 -1.26 19.19
N SER A 19 -1.67 -1.57 20.26
CA SER A 19 -2.88 -2.41 20.20
C SER A 19 -4.01 -1.83 19.34
N ALA A 20 -3.99 -0.53 19.07
CA ALA A 20 -4.97 0.16 18.25
C ALA A 20 -4.44 0.53 16.85
N SER A 21 -3.21 0.17 16.51
CA SER A 21 -2.67 0.42 15.17
C SER A 21 -3.40 -0.40 14.13
N ALA A 22 -3.75 0.21 12.99
CA ALA A 22 -4.33 -0.47 11.84
C ALA A 22 -3.25 -0.94 10.84
N GLY A 23 -2.10 -0.28 10.81
CA GLY A 23 -1.00 -0.55 9.88
C GLY A 23 0.21 -1.17 10.55
N MET A 24 0.91 -2.01 9.80
CA MET A 24 2.23 -2.57 10.13
C MET A 24 3.26 -1.97 9.17
N ASP A 25 4.41 -1.53 9.68
CA ASP A 25 5.46 -0.98 8.82
C ASP A 25 6.08 -2.03 7.90
N LEU A 26 6.28 -1.66 6.63
CA LEU A 26 7.06 -2.41 5.65
C LEU A 26 8.45 -1.77 5.53
N ARG A 27 9.49 -2.61 5.56
CA ARG A 27 10.89 -2.18 5.49
C ARG A 27 11.52 -2.55 4.16
N ALA A 28 12.40 -1.67 3.67
CA ALA A 28 13.21 -1.95 2.50
C ALA A 28 14.19 -3.11 2.77
N PHE A 29 14.32 -4.00 1.79
CA PHE A 29 15.33 -5.05 1.78
C PHE A 29 16.27 -4.83 0.59
N LEU A 30 17.37 -4.14 0.86
CA LEU A 30 18.33 -3.67 -0.16
C LEU A 30 19.73 -4.18 0.18
N LYS A 31 20.51 -4.51 -0.86
CA LYS A 31 21.94 -4.83 -0.70
C LYS A 31 22.78 -3.56 -0.54
N GLU A 32 22.38 -2.50 -1.22
CA GLU A 32 23.04 -1.20 -1.23
C GLU A 32 21.99 -0.09 -1.12
N PRO A 33 22.34 1.10 -0.59
CA PRO A 33 21.45 2.25 -0.58
C PRO A 33 20.97 2.58 -2.00
N LEU A 34 19.70 2.95 -2.12
CA LEU A 34 19.06 3.32 -3.38
C LEU A 34 18.68 4.79 -3.33
N VAL A 35 19.10 5.55 -4.34
CA VAL A 35 18.79 6.98 -4.46
C VAL A 35 17.64 7.17 -5.44
N LEU A 36 16.56 7.81 -4.99
CA LEU A 36 15.43 8.26 -5.80
C LEU A 36 15.62 9.74 -6.13
N GLN A 37 15.82 10.06 -7.40
CA GLN A 37 15.85 11.45 -7.88
C GLN A 37 14.43 12.06 -7.84
N PRO A 38 14.28 13.39 -7.90
CA PRO A 38 13.00 14.04 -8.07
C PRO A 38 12.19 13.44 -9.22
N MET A 39 10.91 13.17 -8.99
CA MET A 39 9.96 12.53 -9.93
C MET A 39 10.31 11.09 -10.34
N GLU A 40 11.33 10.51 -9.78
CA GLU A 40 11.69 9.11 -10.01
C GLU A 40 10.78 8.17 -9.19
N ARG A 41 10.45 7.02 -9.78
CA ARG A 41 9.79 5.91 -9.11
C ARG A 41 10.59 4.64 -9.25
N THR A 42 10.52 3.79 -8.22
CA THR A 42 11.20 2.50 -8.25
C THR A 42 10.47 1.46 -7.42
N LEU A 43 10.71 0.21 -7.71
CA LEU A 43 10.17 -0.93 -7.01
C LEU A 43 11.14 -1.39 -5.92
N ILE A 44 10.77 -1.19 -4.65
CA ILE A 44 11.59 -1.57 -3.50
C ILE A 44 11.16 -2.95 -2.99
N PRO A 45 12.05 -3.93 -2.96
CA PRO A 45 11.78 -5.23 -2.35
C PRO A 45 11.68 -5.14 -0.83
N THR A 46 10.87 -6.03 -0.23
CA THR A 46 10.77 -6.19 1.23
C THR A 46 11.29 -7.53 1.74
N GLY A 47 11.49 -8.50 0.84
CA GLY A 47 11.82 -9.88 1.19
C GLY A 47 10.66 -10.66 1.82
N LEU A 48 9.45 -10.10 1.82
CA LEU A 48 8.26 -10.68 2.44
C LEU A 48 7.35 -11.32 1.39
N TYR A 49 6.79 -12.47 1.74
CA TYR A 49 5.75 -13.18 0.98
C TYR A 49 4.64 -13.54 1.96
N MET A 50 3.37 -13.46 1.56
CA MET A 50 2.28 -13.70 2.48
C MET A 50 1.18 -14.58 1.89
N GLU A 51 0.41 -15.17 2.81
CA GLU A 51 -0.84 -15.87 2.53
C GLU A 51 -1.93 -15.27 3.43
N LEU A 52 -2.97 -14.74 2.80
CA LEU A 52 -4.15 -14.21 3.47
C LEU A 52 -5.31 -15.20 3.37
N PRO A 53 -6.21 -15.23 4.35
CA PRO A 53 -7.49 -15.93 4.22
C PRO A 53 -8.35 -15.30 3.11
N ALA A 54 -9.19 -16.10 2.44
CA ALA A 54 -10.17 -15.59 1.49
C ALA A 54 -11.08 -14.53 2.14
N GLY A 55 -11.47 -13.51 1.38
CA GLY A 55 -12.27 -12.37 1.86
C GLY A 55 -11.45 -11.26 2.52
N TYR A 56 -10.11 -11.36 2.46
CA TYR A 56 -9.19 -10.33 2.94
C TYR A 56 -8.18 -9.95 1.87
N GLU A 57 -7.75 -8.70 1.91
CA GLU A 57 -6.65 -8.14 1.14
C GLU A 57 -5.61 -7.50 2.07
N ALA A 58 -4.41 -7.27 1.58
CA ALA A 58 -3.50 -6.34 2.22
C ALA A 58 -3.35 -5.08 1.35
N GLN A 59 -3.42 -3.91 1.97
CA GLN A 59 -3.24 -2.63 1.30
C GLN A 59 -1.90 -2.03 1.67
N VAL A 60 -1.10 -1.69 0.67
CA VAL A 60 0.15 -0.94 0.85
C VAL A 60 -0.15 0.54 0.73
N ARG A 61 0.14 1.27 1.80
CA ARG A 61 -0.13 2.70 1.94
C ARG A 61 1.15 3.47 2.27
N PRO A 62 1.25 4.76 1.89
CA PRO A 62 2.39 5.59 2.29
C PRO A 62 2.44 5.83 3.80
N ARG A 63 3.61 6.20 4.28
CA ARG A 63 3.80 6.68 5.65
C ARG A 63 3.71 8.20 5.67
N SER A 64 2.88 8.72 6.56
CA SER A 64 2.63 10.17 6.68
C SER A 64 3.91 10.98 6.92
N GLY A 65 4.84 10.44 7.72
CA GLY A 65 6.12 11.11 8.01
C GLY A 65 7.02 11.23 6.78
N LEU A 66 7.08 10.21 5.91
CA LEU A 66 7.83 10.27 4.66
C LEU A 66 7.15 11.22 3.66
N ALA A 67 5.83 11.20 3.60
CA ALA A 67 5.05 12.06 2.71
C ALA A 67 5.27 13.53 3.04
N ILE A 68 5.05 13.94 4.30
CA ILE A 68 5.11 15.36 4.67
C ILE A 68 6.55 15.91 4.74
N LYS A 69 7.53 15.11 5.18
CA LYS A 69 8.90 15.59 5.39
C LYS A 69 9.77 15.49 4.14
N HIS A 70 9.50 14.50 3.29
CA HIS A 70 10.37 14.15 2.17
C HIS A 70 9.67 14.06 0.82
N GLY A 71 8.34 14.22 0.77
CA GLY A 71 7.59 14.10 -0.47
C GLY A 71 7.60 12.67 -1.05
N ILE A 72 7.89 11.65 -0.21
CA ILE A 72 7.94 10.25 -0.65
C ILE A 72 6.60 9.60 -0.43
N GLY A 73 6.07 9.02 -1.49
CA GLY A 73 4.79 8.33 -1.50
C GLY A 73 4.86 6.92 -2.10
N VAL A 74 3.74 6.22 -2.04
CA VAL A 74 3.51 4.97 -2.77
C VAL A 74 2.68 5.31 -4.00
N LEU A 75 3.25 5.11 -5.19
CA LEU A 75 2.66 5.60 -6.44
C LEU A 75 1.28 5.03 -6.73
N ASN A 76 1.06 3.74 -6.46
CA ASN A 76 -0.19 3.03 -6.67
C ASN A 76 -1.05 2.94 -5.40
N SER A 77 -0.93 3.89 -4.47
CA SER A 77 -1.65 3.87 -3.19
C SER A 77 -3.17 4.06 -3.36
N PRO A 78 -3.97 3.20 -2.67
CA PRO A 78 -3.57 2.01 -1.92
C PRO A 78 -3.20 0.86 -2.86
N GLY A 79 -2.00 0.30 -2.70
CA GLY A 79 -1.57 -0.88 -3.45
C GLY A 79 -2.31 -2.11 -2.94
N THR A 80 -2.90 -2.90 -3.83
CA THR A 80 -3.66 -4.10 -3.47
C THR A 80 -2.79 -5.35 -3.52
N ILE A 81 -2.86 -6.17 -2.47
CA ILE A 81 -2.26 -7.51 -2.42
C ILE A 81 -3.40 -8.49 -2.18
N ASP A 82 -3.70 -9.29 -3.20
CA ASP A 82 -4.78 -10.26 -3.18
C ASP A 82 -4.45 -11.45 -2.27
N ALA A 83 -5.49 -12.13 -1.77
CA ALA A 83 -5.33 -13.27 -0.85
C ALA A 83 -4.57 -14.45 -1.47
N ASP A 84 -4.63 -14.62 -2.78
CA ASP A 84 -3.99 -15.68 -3.55
C ASP A 84 -2.64 -15.27 -4.17
N TYR A 85 -2.20 -14.01 -4.00
CA TYR A 85 -0.87 -13.60 -4.42
C TYR A 85 0.21 -14.28 -3.58
N ARG A 86 1.19 -14.91 -4.26
CA ARG A 86 2.31 -15.62 -3.62
C ARG A 86 3.68 -15.05 -3.98
N GLY A 87 3.70 -13.95 -4.73
CA GLY A 87 4.93 -13.25 -5.06
C GLY A 87 5.47 -12.44 -3.88
N GLU A 88 6.66 -11.88 -4.07
CA GLU A 88 7.25 -10.96 -3.11
C GLU A 88 6.46 -9.67 -3.01
N ILE A 89 6.17 -9.23 -1.79
CA ILE A 89 5.61 -7.91 -1.52
C ILE A 89 6.68 -6.87 -1.81
N LYS A 90 6.39 -5.98 -2.77
CA LYS A 90 7.28 -4.88 -3.14
C LYS A 90 6.50 -3.58 -3.08
N VAL A 91 7.21 -2.48 -2.82
CA VAL A 91 6.63 -1.14 -2.70
C VAL A 91 7.08 -0.28 -3.85
N ILE A 92 6.14 0.31 -4.60
CA ILE A 92 6.45 1.28 -5.66
C ILE A 92 6.55 2.65 -5.02
N LEU A 93 7.78 3.07 -4.65
CA LEU A 93 8.02 4.41 -4.15
C LEU A 93 8.13 5.42 -5.29
N ILE A 94 7.65 6.62 -5.03
CA ILE A 94 7.82 7.81 -5.87
C ILE A 94 8.34 8.96 -5.02
N ASN A 95 9.28 9.72 -5.58
CA ASN A 95 9.78 10.97 -5.00
C ASN A 95 9.11 12.16 -5.68
N LEU A 96 8.18 12.80 -4.99
CA LEU A 96 7.46 13.99 -5.45
C LEU A 96 8.07 15.30 -4.94
N SER A 97 9.27 15.23 -4.31
CA SER A 97 10.00 16.41 -3.85
C SER A 97 10.98 16.91 -4.92
N ASP A 98 11.61 18.04 -4.63
CA ASP A 98 12.66 18.67 -5.45
C ASP A 98 14.08 18.20 -5.09
N LYS A 99 14.22 17.26 -4.15
CA LYS A 99 15.51 16.75 -3.64
C LYS A 99 15.60 15.24 -3.80
N ALA A 100 16.82 14.76 -4.05
CA ALA A 100 17.08 13.33 -4.03
C ALA A 100 16.82 12.76 -2.63
N PHE A 101 16.26 11.54 -2.58
CA PHE A 101 15.99 10.80 -1.36
C PHE A 101 16.69 9.46 -1.40
N THR A 102 17.46 9.15 -0.35
CA THR A 102 18.15 7.86 -0.23
C THR A 102 17.36 6.91 0.66
N VAL A 103 17.11 5.72 0.14
CA VAL A 103 16.50 4.60 0.89
C VAL A 103 17.61 3.64 1.29
N ASN A 104 17.74 3.36 2.59
CA ASN A 104 18.68 2.38 3.11
C ASN A 104 17.97 1.07 3.47
N ASN A 105 18.74 -0.02 3.54
CA ASN A 105 18.21 -1.30 4.03
C ASN A 105 17.63 -1.16 5.44
N GLY A 106 16.48 -1.78 5.69
CA GLY A 106 15.81 -1.75 6.99
C GLY A 106 14.96 -0.51 7.26
N GLU A 107 15.04 0.53 6.43
CA GLU A 107 14.18 1.71 6.58
C GLU A 107 12.71 1.39 6.33
N ARG A 108 11.83 1.99 7.14
CA ARG A 108 10.38 1.86 7.03
C ARG A 108 9.89 2.76 5.88
N ILE A 109 9.51 2.13 4.77
CA ILE A 109 9.19 2.82 3.50
C ILE A 109 7.69 2.95 3.22
N ALA A 110 6.88 2.08 3.81
CA ALA A 110 5.44 2.05 3.64
C ALA A 110 4.79 1.43 4.88
N GLN A 111 3.47 1.35 4.89
CA GLN A 111 2.72 0.57 5.86
C GLN A 111 1.74 -0.35 5.15
N MET A 112 1.46 -1.50 5.77
CA MET A 112 0.52 -2.50 5.28
C MET A 112 -0.67 -2.59 6.21
N VAL A 113 -1.88 -2.52 5.65
CA VAL A 113 -3.16 -2.65 6.37
C VAL A 113 -3.89 -3.87 5.86
N ILE A 114 -4.33 -4.75 6.75
CA ILE A 114 -5.17 -5.89 6.39
C ILE A 114 -6.64 -5.43 6.45
N ALA A 115 -7.37 -5.64 5.35
CA ALA A 115 -8.77 -5.25 5.23
C ALA A 115 -9.61 -6.43 4.73
N SER A 116 -10.87 -6.48 5.15
CA SER A 116 -11.85 -7.35 4.54
C SER A 116 -12.40 -6.70 3.27
N HIS A 117 -12.79 -7.52 2.30
CA HIS A 117 -13.42 -7.05 1.08
C HIS A 117 -14.60 -7.93 0.68
N VAL A 118 -15.45 -7.41 -0.18
CA VAL A 118 -16.56 -8.14 -0.82
C VAL A 118 -16.23 -8.31 -2.30
N GLN A 119 -16.46 -9.50 -2.81
CA GLN A 119 -16.48 -9.74 -4.26
C GLN A 119 -17.92 -9.61 -4.74
N ALA A 120 -18.17 -8.61 -5.60
CA ALA A 120 -19.47 -8.40 -6.19
C ALA A 120 -19.63 -9.26 -7.46
N GLU A 121 -20.80 -9.85 -7.64
CA GLU A 121 -21.22 -10.37 -8.93
C GLU A 121 -21.72 -9.19 -9.78
N VAL A 122 -21.19 -9.07 -10.98
CA VAL A 122 -21.52 -7.95 -11.90
C VAL A 122 -22.59 -8.42 -12.88
N GLU A 123 -23.75 -7.77 -12.86
CA GLU A 123 -24.85 -7.99 -13.79
C GLU A 123 -24.93 -6.79 -14.76
N ALA A 124 -24.95 -7.07 -16.07
CA ALA A 124 -25.15 -6.04 -17.08
C ALA A 124 -26.65 -5.72 -17.21
N VAL A 125 -27.02 -4.48 -16.98
CA VAL A 125 -28.40 -3.99 -17.10
C VAL A 125 -28.44 -2.75 -17.99
N GLU A 126 -29.61 -2.48 -18.63
CA GLU A 126 -29.79 -1.28 -19.45
C GLU A 126 -30.21 -0.07 -18.62
N ILE A 127 -30.85 -0.28 -17.49
CA ILE A 127 -31.44 0.78 -16.65
C ILE A 127 -31.10 0.54 -15.19
N LEU A 128 -30.68 1.58 -14.49
CA LEU A 128 -30.49 1.58 -13.04
C LEU A 128 -31.73 2.19 -12.35
N SER A 129 -31.94 1.86 -11.08
CA SER A 129 -32.98 2.48 -10.28
C SER A 129 -32.76 3.99 -10.12
N GLU A 130 -33.84 4.75 -10.08
CA GLU A 130 -33.79 6.19 -9.81
C GLU A 130 -33.44 6.46 -8.34
N THR A 131 -32.71 7.55 -8.10
CA THR A 131 -32.40 8.03 -6.75
C THR A 131 -32.57 9.56 -6.70
N GLU A 132 -32.77 10.09 -5.50
CA GLU A 132 -32.85 11.55 -5.28
C GLU A 132 -31.60 12.29 -5.77
N ARG A 133 -30.42 11.69 -5.65
CA ARG A 133 -29.17 12.25 -6.16
C ARG A 133 -29.07 12.20 -7.70
N GLY A 134 -29.67 11.20 -8.33
CA GLY A 134 -29.57 10.97 -9.78
C GLY A 134 -28.12 10.92 -10.26
N SER A 135 -27.81 11.63 -11.34
CA SER A 135 -26.46 11.72 -11.94
C SER A 135 -25.56 12.79 -11.30
N GLY A 136 -25.98 13.45 -10.23
CA GLY A 136 -25.24 14.51 -9.57
C GLY A 136 -23.90 14.06 -9.00
N GLY A 137 -22.82 14.68 -9.45
CA GLY A 137 -21.45 14.39 -9.02
C GLY A 137 -20.53 15.59 -9.25
N PHE A 138 -19.21 15.41 -9.05
CA PHE A 138 -18.17 16.41 -9.32
C PHE A 138 -18.42 17.78 -8.66
N GLY A 139 -18.94 17.79 -7.43
CA GLY A 139 -19.19 19.01 -6.66
C GLY A 139 -20.56 19.64 -6.90
N HIS A 140 -21.56 18.91 -7.44
CA HIS A 140 -22.90 19.43 -7.69
C HIS A 140 -23.63 19.94 -6.44
N THR A 141 -23.16 19.58 -5.22
CA THR A 141 -23.66 20.11 -3.94
C THR A 141 -23.08 21.45 -3.56
N GLY A 142 -22.23 22.04 -4.43
CA GLY A 142 -21.59 23.34 -4.19
C GLY A 142 -20.31 23.25 -3.38
N LYS A 143 -19.66 24.41 -3.16
CA LYS A 143 -18.53 24.59 -2.24
C LYS A 143 -19.04 24.99 -0.87
#